data_702e1339254f85daa33b9c50e0cba1bc
#
_entry.id   702e1339254f85daa33b9c50e0cba1bc
#
_cell.length_a   1.000
_cell.length_b   1.000
_cell.length_c   1.000
_cell.angle_alpha   90.00
_cell.angle_beta   90.00
_cell.angle_gamma   90.00
#
_symmetry.space_group_name_H-M   'P 1'
#
loop_
_entity.id
_entity.type
_entity.pdbx_description
1 polymer ?
#
loop_
_entity_poly.entity_id
_entity_poly.type
_entity_poly.pdbx_seq_one_letter_code
_entity_poly.pdbx_strand_id
1 'polypeptide(L)'
;MLDYNIKLKERSRELRNNMTDVEIILWSKLKRKQINKTQFYRQKPIGDYIVDFYCPKYKLVIELDGSQHYSNSGQEYDLHRDNYLKGIGMKVLRFTNYDVKKRLTAVLEIIENEMH
;
A
#
# COMPACT_ATOMS: atom_id res chain seq x y z
N MET A 1 -15.85 19.17 -2.18
CA MET A 1 -14.90 18.42 -3.03
C MET A 1 -13.47 18.78 -2.71
N LEU A 2 -13.13 20.05 -2.67
CA LEU A 2 -11.79 20.48 -2.24
C LEU A 2 -11.52 20.06 -0.78
N ASP A 3 -12.51 20.16 0.09
CA ASP A 3 -12.38 19.76 1.51
C ASP A 3 -12.08 18.28 1.67
N TYR A 4 -12.67 17.47 0.81
CA TYR A 4 -12.46 16.02 0.85
C TYR A 4 -11.02 15.64 0.50
N ASN A 5 -10.48 16.24 -0.57
CA ASN A 5 -9.09 16.00 -0.99
C ASN A 5 -8.09 16.51 0.05
N ILE A 6 -8.39 17.63 0.70
CA ILE A 6 -7.57 18.17 1.77
C ILE A 6 -7.55 17.21 2.97
N LYS A 7 -8.71 16.65 3.34
CA LYS A 7 -8.80 15.69 4.44
C LYS A 7 -7.98 14.42 4.16
N LEU A 8 -8.04 13.89 2.95
CA LEU A 8 -7.23 12.74 2.57
C LEU A 8 -5.74 13.04 2.60
N LYS A 9 -5.35 14.21 2.15
CA LYS A 9 -3.96 14.64 2.17
C LYS A 9 -3.43 14.75 3.60
N GLU A 10 -4.22 15.33 4.50
CA GLU A 10 -3.88 15.45 5.92
C GLU A 10 -3.79 14.08 6.56
N ARG A 11 -4.75 13.20 6.27
CA ARG A 11 -4.75 11.83 6.79
C ARG A 11 -3.52 11.07 6.34
N SER A 12 -3.14 11.20 5.07
CA SER A 12 -1.94 10.56 4.54
C SER A 12 -0.69 11.04 5.28
N ARG A 13 -0.62 12.33 5.57
CA ARG A 13 0.51 12.90 6.30
C ARG A 13 0.60 12.33 7.72
N GLU A 14 -0.55 12.23 8.41
CA GLU A 14 -0.60 11.62 9.74
C GLU A 14 -0.11 10.17 9.70
N LEU A 15 -0.57 9.41 8.72
CA LEU A 15 -0.19 8.01 8.57
C LEU A 15 1.31 7.87 8.27
N ARG A 16 1.87 8.75 7.44
CA ARG A 16 3.31 8.74 7.18
C ARG A 16 4.14 9.05 8.42
N ASN A 17 3.63 9.92 9.29
CA ASN A 17 4.32 10.29 10.52
C ASN A 17 4.14 9.25 11.64
N ASN A 18 3.21 8.31 11.49
CA ASN A 18 2.89 7.31 12.49
C ASN A 18 2.88 5.91 11.89
N MET A 19 3.92 5.59 11.12
CA MET A 19 4.02 4.28 10.45
C MET A 19 4.22 3.17 11.49
N THR A 20 3.59 2.03 11.23
CA THR A 20 3.81 0.82 12.04
C THR A 20 5.21 0.26 11.79
N ASP A 21 5.67 -0.62 12.68
CA ASP A 21 6.98 -1.26 12.53
C ASP A 21 7.10 -2.00 11.20
N VAL A 22 6.03 -2.70 10.80
CA VAL A 22 6.00 -3.47 9.56
C VAL A 22 6.07 -2.55 8.34
N GLU A 23 5.34 -1.45 8.38
CA GLU A 23 5.40 -0.44 7.31
C GLU A 23 6.79 0.16 7.18
N ILE A 24 7.45 0.44 8.31
CA ILE A 24 8.82 0.97 8.32
C ILE A 24 9.78 -0.03 7.69
N ILE A 25 9.66 -1.32 8.05
CA ILE A 25 10.53 -2.37 7.49
C ILE A 25 10.41 -2.41 5.97
N LEU A 26 9.18 -2.50 5.46
CA LEU A 26 8.98 -2.59 4.01
C LEU A 26 9.38 -1.30 3.31
N TRP A 27 9.01 -0.14 3.87
CA TRP A 27 9.39 1.14 3.28
C TRP A 27 10.90 1.31 3.18
N SER A 28 11.67 0.82 4.15
CA SER A 28 13.12 0.89 4.10
C SER A 28 13.71 0.24 2.86
N LYS A 29 12.99 -0.72 2.27
CA LYS A 29 13.41 -1.44 1.05
C LYS A 29 12.85 -0.83 -0.23
N LEU A 30 11.72 -0.12 -0.13
CA LEU A 30 11.06 0.47 -1.30
C LEU A 30 11.52 1.88 -1.60
N LYS A 31 11.90 2.64 -0.58
CA LYS A 31 12.27 4.04 -0.74
C LYS A 31 13.58 4.20 -1.52
N ARG A 32 13.82 5.41 -2.02
CA ARG A 32 15.07 5.80 -2.69
C ARG A 32 15.35 5.00 -3.96
N LYS A 33 14.30 4.55 -4.64
CA LYS A 33 14.43 3.86 -5.94
C LYS A 33 15.35 2.63 -5.88
N GLN A 34 15.33 1.90 -4.77
CA GLN A 34 16.18 0.72 -4.57
C GLN A 34 15.80 -0.45 -5.46
N ILE A 35 14.49 -0.63 -5.74
CA ILE A 35 14.01 -1.72 -6.57
C ILE A 35 13.87 -1.23 -8.01
N ASN A 36 14.67 -1.78 -8.92
CA ASN A 36 14.64 -1.47 -10.35
C ASN A 36 14.69 0.03 -10.66
N LYS A 37 15.33 0.81 -9.79
CA LYS A 37 15.47 2.27 -9.93
C LYS A 37 14.11 2.96 -10.07
N THR A 38 13.08 2.44 -9.42
CA THR A 38 11.70 2.87 -9.57
C THR A 38 11.20 3.54 -8.30
N GLN A 39 10.44 4.64 -8.48
CA GLN A 39 9.88 5.40 -7.37
C GLN A 39 8.66 4.72 -6.78
N PHE A 40 8.66 4.51 -5.46
CA PHE A 40 7.51 4.11 -4.68
C PHE A 40 7.09 5.25 -3.77
N TYR A 41 5.80 5.31 -3.48
CA TYR A 41 5.23 6.25 -2.52
C TYR A 41 4.59 5.45 -1.39
N ARG A 42 4.50 6.07 -0.22
CA ARG A 42 3.85 5.47 0.96
C ARG A 42 2.63 6.28 1.34
N GLN A 43 1.61 5.60 1.88
CA GLN A 43 0.39 6.24 2.36
C GLN A 43 -0.14 7.25 1.34
N LYS A 44 -0.42 6.75 0.14
CA LYS A 44 -0.78 7.60 -1.00
C LYS A 44 -2.28 7.58 -1.23
N PRO A 45 -2.95 8.73 -1.32
CA PRO A 45 -4.35 8.78 -1.73
C PRO A 45 -4.51 8.38 -3.19
N ILE A 46 -5.44 7.47 -3.45
CA ILE A 46 -5.87 7.10 -4.79
C ILE A 46 -7.38 7.09 -4.77
N GLY A 47 -8.01 8.03 -5.48
CA GLY A 47 -9.45 8.23 -5.38
C GLY A 47 -9.84 8.57 -3.95
N ASP A 48 -10.75 7.81 -3.40
CA ASP A 48 -11.26 7.99 -2.04
C ASP A 48 -10.52 7.19 -0.99
N TYR A 49 -9.44 6.50 -1.39
CA TYR A 49 -8.73 5.58 -0.51
C TYR A 49 -7.29 6.00 -0.33
N ILE A 50 -6.70 5.56 0.78
CA ILE A 50 -5.26 5.71 1.03
C ILE A 50 -4.66 4.33 0.97
N VAL A 51 -3.71 4.13 0.05
CA VAL A 51 -3.02 2.84 -0.08
C VAL A 51 -1.70 2.88 0.67
N ASP A 52 -1.26 1.72 1.18
CA ASP A 52 -0.04 1.66 1.98
C ASP A 52 1.19 2.03 1.16
N PHE A 53 1.36 1.42 -0.01
CA PHE A 53 2.46 1.73 -0.92
C PHE A 53 1.96 1.74 -2.36
N TYR A 54 2.55 2.60 -3.18
CA TYR A 54 2.14 2.76 -4.57
C TYR A 54 3.34 2.99 -5.47
N CYS A 55 3.37 2.26 -6.58
CA CYS A 55 4.36 2.43 -7.65
C CYS A 55 3.62 2.85 -8.93
N PRO A 56 3.62 4.15 -9.28
CA PRO A 56 2.88 4.64 -10.44
C PRO A 56 3.33 4.04 -11.77
N LYS A 57 4.62 3.84 -11.93
CA LYS A 57 5.18 3.34 -13.20
C LYS A 57 4.55 2.02 -13.62
N TYR A 58 4.28 1.14 -12.67
CA TYR A 58 3.71 -0.18 -12.95
C TYR A 58 2.27 -0.30 -12.47
N LYS A 59 1.66 0.79 -12.02
CA LYS A 59 0.31 0.81 -11.45
C LYS A 59 0.14 -0.26 -10.39
N LEU A 60 1.12 -0.35 -9.50
CA LEU A 60 1.21 -1.39 -8.49
C LEU A 60 0.89 -0.81 -7.11
N VAL A 61 -0.08 -1.41 -6.44
CA VAL A 61 -0.46 -1.07 -5.06
C VAL A 61 -0.05 -2.22 -4.17
N ILE A 62 0.56 -1.90 -3.03
CA ILE A 62 0.93 -2.90 -2.03
C ILE A 62 0.21 -2.55 -0.74
N GLU A 63 -0.51 -3.54 -0.19
CA GLU A 63 -1.25 -3.40 1.06
C GLU A 63 -0.72 -4.39 2.09
N LEU A 64 -0.62 -3.93 3.33
CA LEU A 64 -0.24 -4.77 4.45
C LEU A 64 -1.48 -5.08 5.28
N ASP A 65 -1.77 -6.37 5.45
CA ASP A 65 -2.87 -6.82 6.30
C ASP A 65 -2.40 -6.91 7.74
N GLY A 66 -2.89 -6.00 8.57
CA GLY A 66 -2.79 -6.17 10.01
C GLY A 66 -3.82 -7.19 10.49
N SER A 67 -3.64 -7.68 11.71
CA SER A 67 -4.52 -8.66 12.33
C SER A 67 -5.91 -8.10 12.70
N GLN A 68 -6.27 -6.93 12.24
CA GLN A 68 -7.42 -6.17 12.75
C GLN A 68 -8.68 -6.25 11.90
N HIS A 69 -8.68 -6.99 10.80
CA HIS A 69 -9.75 -6.91 9.80
C HIS A 69 -10.61 -8.16 9.72
N TYR A 70 -11.03 -8.67 10.86
CA TYR A 70 -11.90 -9.84 10.88
C TYR A 70 -13.39 -9.50 11.05
N SER A 71 -13.75 -8.23 11.11
CA SER A 71 -15.15 -7.82 11.13
C SER A 71 -15.74 -7.84 9.71
N ASN A 72 -17.02 -8.16 9.59
CA ASN A 72 -17.69 -8.17 8.29
C ASN A 72 -17.60 -6.80 7.61
N SER A 73 -17.73 -5.72 8.37
CA SER A 73 -17.64 -4.36 7.82
C SER A 73 -16.26 -4.05 7.27
N GLY A 74 -15.20 -4.55 7.92
CA GLY A 74 -13.83 -4.39 7.44
C GLY A 74 -13.60 -5.15 6.13
N GLN A 75 -14.14 -6.36 6.02
CA GLN A 75 -14.03 -7.16 4.81
C GLN A 75 -14.77 -6.51 3.64
N GLU A 76 -15.95 -5.96 3.86
CA GLU A 76 -16.70 -5.24 2.84
C GLU A 76 -15.95 -4.01 2.35
N TYR A 77 -15.38 -3.23 3.27
CA TYR A 77 -14.59 -2.06 2.93
C TYR A 77 -13.38 -2.44 2.07
N ASP A 78 -12.67 -3.49 2.45
CA ASP A 78 -11.50 -3.96 1.72
C ASP A 78 -11.89 -4.44 0.31
N LEU A 79 -13.03 -5.12 0.18
CA LEU A 79 -13.52 -5.58 -1.12
C LEU A 79 -13.86 -4.40 -2.03
N HIS A 80 -14.55 -3.39 -1.52
CA HIS A 80 -14.87 -2.19 -2.29
C HIS A 80 -13.62 -1.47 -2.75
N ARG A 81 -12.63 -1.33 -1.88
CA ARG A 81 -11.36 -0.70 -2.22
C ARG A 81 -10.64 -1.48 -3.31
N ASP A 82 -10.53 -2.80 -3.15
CA ASP A 82 -9.86 -3.65 -4.13
C ASP A 82 -10.56 -3.59 -5.49
N ASN A 83 -11.89 -3.63 -5.50
CA ASN A 83 -12.66 -3.53 -6.74
C ASN A 83 -12.45 -2.19 -7.42
N TYR A 84 -12.43 -1.10 -6.65
CA TYR A 84 -12.17 0.22 -7.20
C TYR A 84 -10.78 0.29 -7.83
N LEU A 85 -9.76 -0.16 -7.11
CA LEU A 85 -8.37 -0.10 -7.58
C LEU A 85 -8.19 -0.95 -8.84
N LYS A 86 -8.73 -2.16 -8.87
CA LYS A 86 -8.67 -3.01 -10.06
C LYS A 86 -9.43 -2.39 -11.22
N GLY A 87 -10.56 -1.76 -10.94
CA GLY A 87 -11.37 -1.11 -11.97
C GLY A 87 -10.67 0.03 -12.68
N ILE A 88 -9.73 0.71 -12.01
CA ILE A 88 -8.93 1.77 -12.62
C ILE A 88 -7.56 1.29 -13.10
N GLY A 89 -7.37 -0.03 -13.18
CA GLY A 89 -6.19 -0.63 -13.78
C GLY A 89 -5.02 -0.88 -12.85
N MET A 90 -5.23 -0.82 -11.53
CA MET A 90 -4.16 -1.08 -10.58
C MET A 90 -4.00 -2.58 -10.33
N LYS A 91 -2.75 -3.01 -10.17
CA LYS A 91 -2.43 -4.33 -9.63
C LYS A 91 -2.33 -4.19 -8.12
N VAL A 92 -2.96 -5.09 -7.37
CA VAL A 92 -2.95 -5.02 -5.90
C VAL A 92 -2.27 -6.26 -5.36
N LEU A 93 -1.18 -6.06 -4.61
CA LEU A 93 -0.50 -7.11 -3.86
C LEU A 93 -0.79 -6.93 -2.38
N ARG A 94 -1.02 -8.02 -1.69
CA ARG A 94 -1.34 -7.97 -0.26
C ARG A 94 -0.42 -8.94 0.49
N PHE A 95 0.19 -8.43 1.55
CA PHE A 95 1.08 -9.22 2.40
C PHE A 95 0.64 -9.09 3.85
N THR A 96 0.89 -10.13 4.63
CA THR A 96 0.63 -10.09 6.07
C THR A 96 1.83 -9.48 6.79
N ASN A 97 1.61 -9.05 8.03
CA ASN A 97 2.70 -8.59 8.88
C ASN A 97 3.77 -9.66 9.05
N TYR A 98 3.34 -10.92 9.17
CA TYR A 98 4.25 -12.05 9.27
C TYR A 98 5.15 -12.16 8.04
N ASP A 99 4.58 -12.01 6.84
CA ASP A 99 5.34 -12.08 5.60
C ASP A 99 6.47 -11.05 5.58
N VAL A 100 6.18 -9.82 5.98
CA VAL A 100 7.17 -8.75 5.98
C VAL A 100 8.25 -9.00 7.03
N LYS A 101 7.86 -9.45 8.22
CA LYS A 101 8.82 -9.68 9.31
C LYS A 101 9.69 -10.92 9.09
N LYS A 102 9.12 -11.99 8.55
CA LYS A 102 9.77 -13.31 8.50
C LYS A 102 10.13 -13.76 7.08
N ARG A 103 9.54 -13.16 6.06
CA ARG A 103 9.75 -13.56 4.66
C ARG A 103 10.02 -12.36 3.76
N LEU A 104 10.76 -11.40 4.27
CA LEU A 104 10.98 -10.14 3.55
C LEU A 104 11.59 -10.34 2.17
N THR A 105 12.58 -11.24 2.04
CA THR A 105 13.18 -11.53 0.73
C THR A 105 12.14 -12.03 -0.26
N ALA A 106 11.27 -12.94 0.17
CA ALA A 106 10.20 -13.47 -0.70
C ALA A 106 9.21 -12.37 -1.08
N VAL A 107 8.87 -11.48 -0.13
CA VAL A 107 7.99 -10.33 -0.39
C VAL A 107 8.59 -9.45 -1.48
N LEU A 108 9.86 -9.11 -1.37
CA LEU A 108 10.53 -8.25 -2.33
C LEU A 108 10.63 -8.91 -3.72
N GLU A 109 10.85 -10.21 -3.78
CA GLU A 109 10.86 -10.94 -5.04
C GLU A 109 9.49 -10.91 -5.72
N ILE A 110 8.41 -11.09 -4.96
CA ILE A 110 7.05 -11.03 -5.49
C ILE A 110 6.77 -9.63 -6.05
N ILE A 111 7.15 -8.59 -5.29
CA ILE A 111 6.98 -7.21 -5.75
C ILE A 111 7.72 -6.98 -7.06
N GLU A 112 8.98 -7.38 -7.12
CA GLU A 112 9.81 -7.20 -8.31
C GLU A 112 9.24 -7.95 -9.51
N ASN A 113 8.73 -9.16 -9.31
CA ASN A 113 8.13 -9.96 -10.37
C ASN A 113 6.86 -9.33 -10.95
N GLU A 114 6.17 -8.50 -10.20
CA GLU A 114 4.99 -7.78 -10.67
C GLU A 114 5.31 -6.44 -11.34
N MET A 115 6.57 -6.05 -11.34
CA MET A 115 7.02 -4.79 -11.94
C MET A 115 7.33 -4.98 -13.43
N HIS A 116 6.27 -5.07 -14.22
CA HIS A 116 6.40 -5.22 -15.66
C HIS A 116 5.21 -4.67 -16.44
#